data_4f328ad07aaad4fe0e98fe64fd4cd83a
#
_entry.id   4f328ad07aaad4fe0e98fe64fd4cd83a
#
_cell.length_a   1.000
_cell.length_b   1.000
_cell.length_c   1.000
_cell.angle_alpha   90.00
_cell.angle_beta   90.00
_cell.angle_gamma   90.00
#
_symmetry.space_group_name_H-M   'P 1'
#
loop_
_entity.id
_entity.type
_entity.pdbx_description
1 polymer ?
#
loop_
_entity_poly.entity_id
_entity_poly.type
_entity_poly.pdbx_seq_one_letter_code
_entity_poly.pdbx_strand_id
1 'polypeptide(L)'
;MTKAQLETAIRTDFLSTIAKMVNDTYDSDALAVSASELAVPVLDAEGNEKFVLIKVSVPRGTRNGAGGYDPYDGYAAADEYAFECAERAEKRIAVEAKKQAKLAKA
;
A
#
# COMPACT_ATOMS: atom_id res chain seq x y z
N MET A 1 -17.91 -8.21 21.67
CA MET A 1 -17.62 -8.02 20.24
C MET A 1 -16.92 -9.22 19.66
N THR A 2 -17.34 -9.67 18.48
CA THR A 2 -16.64 -10.72 17.75
C THR A 2 -15.38 -10.17 17.09
N LYS A 3 -14.48 -11.06 16.67
CA LYS A 3 -13.28 -10.68 15.89
C LYS A 3 -13.66 -9.88 14.65
N ALA A 4 -14.69 -10.33 13.94
CA ALA A 4 -15.16 -9.66 12.72
C ALA A 4 -15.68 -8.24 13.00
N GLN A 5 -16.37 -8.04 14.12
CA GLN A 5 -16.85 -6.72 14.53
C GLN A 5 -15.72 -5.78 14.89
N LEU A 6 -14.68 -6.28 15.58
CA LEU A 6 -13.50 -5.49 15.92
C LEU A 6 -12.73 -5.08 14.67
N GLU A 7 -12.53 -5.99 13.72
CA GLU A 7 -11.87 -5.71 12.44
C GLU A 7 -12.65 -4.68 11.63
N THR A 8 -13.96 -4.79 11.57
CA THR A 8 -14.82 -3.84 10.88
C THR A 8 -14.74 -2.45 11.51
N ALA A 9 -14.73 -2.37 12.85
CA ALA A 9 -14.62 -1.10 13.56
C ALA A 9 -13.29 -0.41 13.25
N ILE A 10 -12.17 -1.13 13.29
CA ILE A 10 -10.86 -0.60 12.96
C ILE A 10 -10.83 -0.09 11.52
N ARG A 11 -11.32 -0.88 10.58
CA ARG A 11 -11.36 -0.52 9.16
C ARG A 11 -12.18 0.75 8.92
N THR A 12 -13.36 0.83 9.54
CA THR A 12 -14.26 1.98 9.39
C THR A 12 -13.62 3.25 9.95
N ASP A 13 -12.99 3.17 11.12
CA ASP A 13 -12.31 4.30 11.74
C ASP A 13 -11.14 4.79 10.90
N PHE A 14 -10.33 3.87 10.37
CA PHE A 14 -9.22 4.23 9.50
C PHE A 14 -9.69 4.89 8.20
N LEU A 15 -10.72 4.36 7.56
CA LEU A 15 -11.27 4.95 6.35
C LEU A 15 -11.76 6.37 6.58
N SER A 16 -12.49 6.61 7.67
CA SER A 16 -12.97 7.95 8.03
C SER A 16 -11.82 8.91 8.29
N THR A 17 -10.79 8.45 8.99
CA THR A 17 -9.61 9.25 9.30
C THR A 17 -8.84 9.60 8.04
N ILE A 18 -8.61 8.62 7.16
CA ILE A 18 -7.90 8.82 5.90
C ILE A 18 -8.67 9.78 4.99
N ALA A 19 -9.99 9.61 4.88
CA ALA A 19 -10.84 10.48 4.09
C ALA A 19 -10.72 11.93 4.55
N LYS A 20 -10.77 12.17 5.87
CA LYS A 20 -10.63 13.50 6.46
C LYS A 20 -9.26 14.10 6.18
N MET A 21 -8.20 13.33 6.39
CA MET A 21 -6.83 13.79 6.15
C MET A 21 -6.59 14.15 4.69
N VAL A 22 -7.07 13.32 3.77
CA VAL A 22 -6.95 13.55 2.33
C VAL A 22 -7.73 14.78 1.90
N ASN A 23 -8.96 14.93 2.37
CA ASN A 23 -9.81 16.07 2.05
C ASN A 23 -9.18 17.38 2.55
N ASP A 24 -8.62 17.36 3.76
CA ASP A 24 -7.97 18.54 4.34
C ASP A 24 -6.66 18.89 3.61
N THR A 25 -5.89 17.88 3.18
CA THR A 25 -4.58 18.10 2.56
C THR A 25 -4.69 18.52 1.09
N TYR A 26 -5.58 17.90 0.34
CA TYR A 26 -5.69 18.08 -1.12
C TYR A 26 -6.91 18.87 -1.56
N ASP A 27 -7.70 19.36 -0.62
CA ASP A 27 -8.96 20.08 -0.90
C ASP A 27 -9.84 19.29 -1.89
N SER A 28 -9.97 18.00 -1.65
CA SER A 28 -10.75 17.10 -2.49
C SER A 28 -11.78 16.36 -1.65
N ASP A 29 -12.75 15.73 -2.31
CA ASP A 29 -13.78 14.94 -1.68
C ASP A 29 -13.53 13.46 -1.95
N ALA A 30 -13.01 12.74 -0.95
CA ALA A 30 -12.84 11.29 -1.03
C ALA A 30 -14.20 10.62 -1.06
N LEU A 31 -14.39 9.72 -2.02
CA LEU A 31 -15.65 9.02 -2.25
C LEU A 31 -15.55 7.57 -1.78
N ALA A 32 -16.51 7.13 -0.97
CA ALA A 32 -16.59 5.73 -0.59
C ALA A 32 -17.14 4.92 -1.78
N VAL A 33 -16.31 4.04 -2.33
CA VAL A 33 -16.71 3.17 -3.45
C VAL A 33 -16.98 1.74 -3.02
N SER A 34 -16.56 1.38 -1.81
CA SER A 34 -16.93 0.12 -1.16
C SER A 34 -16.76 0.28 0.36
N ALA A 35 -17.08 -0.78 1.10
CA ALA A 35 -16.92 -0.76 2.57
C ALA A 35 -15.46 -0.64 3.01
N SER A 36 -14.49 -0.88 2.13
CA SER A 36 -13.06 -0.88 2.44
C SER A 36 -12.23 -0.02 1.49
N GLU A 37 -12.86 0.72 0.58
CA GLU A 37 -12.14 1.47 -0.45
C GLU A 37 -12.66 2.89 -0.62
N LEU A 38 -11.72 3.81 -0.83
CA LEU A 38 -12.00 5.20 -1.15
C LEU A 38 -11.44 5.52 -2.53
N ALA A 39 -12.17 6.30 -3.32
CA ALA A 39 -11.67 6.89 -4.55
C ALA A 39 -11.45 8.39 -4.33
N VAL A 40 -10.25 8.86 -4.58
CA VAL A 40 -9.90 10.27 -4.40
C VAL A 40 -9.66 10.90 -5.76
N PRO A 41 -10.45 11.90 -6.17
CA PRO A 41 -10.21 12.60 -7.42
C PRO A 41 -8.97 13.50 -7.31
N VAL A 42 -8.07 13.37 -8.27
CA VAL A 42 -6.86 14.18 -8.35
C VAL A 42 -6.64 14.64 -9.79
N LEU A 43 -5.90 15.71 -9.97
CA LEU A 43 -5.50 16.17 -11.30
C LEU A 43 -4.06 15.76 -11.56
N ASP A 44 -3.79 15.24 -12.76
CA ASP A 44 -2.42 14.94 -13.17
C ASP A 44 -1.70 16.21 -13.62
N ALA A 45 -0.45 16.10 -14.06
CA ALA A 45 0.36 17.23 -14.49
C ALA A 45 -0.21 17.96 -15.73
N GLU A 46 -1.05 17.26 -16.51
CA GLU A 46 -1.69 17.81 -17.71
C GLU A 46 -3.08 18.37 -17.42
N GLY A 47 -3.55 18.32 -16.18
CA GLY A 47 -4.86 18.80 -15.76
C GLY A 47 -6.00 17.82 -15.98
N ASN A 48 -5.72 16.57 -16.34
CA ASN A 48 -6.72 15.52 -16.49
C ASN A 48 -7.09 14.92 -15.15
N GLU A 49 -8.39 14.66 -14.96
CA GLU A 49 -8.87 14.03 -13.73
C GLU A 49 -8.51 12.55 -13.70
N LYS A 50 -7.92 12.12 -12.60
CA LYS A 50 -7.60 10.73 -12.29
C LYS A 50 -8.15 10.40 -10.92
N PHE A 51 -8.34 9.12 -10.64
CA PHE A 51 -8.77 8.65 -9.32
C PHE A 51 -7.68 7.80 -8.69
N VAL A 52 -7.38 8.09 -7.42
CA VAL A 52 -6.51 7.25 -6.61
C VAL A 52 -7.38 6.39 -5.73
N LEU A 53 -7.20 5.07 -5.80
CA LEU A 53 -7.91 4.14 -4.95
C LEU A 53 -7.09 3.84 -3.69
N ILE A 54 -7.74 3.99 -2.54
CA ILE A 54 -7.15 3.64 -1.25
C ILE A 54 -7.96 2.48 -0.68
N LYS A 55 -7.30 1.35 -0.46
CA LYS A 55 -7.93 0.17 0.12
C LYS A 55 -7.41 -0.07 1.52
N VAL A 56 -8.32 -0.24 2.48
CA VAL A 56 -7.99 -0.55 3.87
C VAL A 56 -8.44 -1.97 4.17
N SER A 57 -7.53 -2.79 4.68
CA SER A 57 -7.83 -4.15 5.08
C SER A 57 -7.14 -4.49 6.40
N VAL A 58 -7.76 -5.36 7.18
CA VAL A 58 -7.19 -5.90 8.40
C VAL A 58 -6.89 -7.38 8.12
N PRO A 59 -5.63 -7.75 7.86
CA PRO A 59 -5.30 -9.13 7.56
C PRO A 59 -5.45 -10.02 8.80
N ARG A 60 -6.01 -11.21 8.61
CA ARG A 60 -6.31 -12.15 9.69
C ARG A 60 -5.14 -13.03 10.10
N GLY A 61 -4.10 -13.08 9.29
CA GLY A 61 -2.97 -13.96 9.51
C GLY A 61 -3.06 -15.25 8.71
N THR A 62 -2.19 -16.20 9.03
CA THR A 62 -2.04 -17.44 8.29
C THR A 62 -2.34 -18.63 9.17
N ARG A 63 -3.02 -19.64 8.64
CA ARG A 63 -3.29 -20.87 9.34
C ARG A 63 -1.98 -21.64 9.56
N ASN A 64 -1.71 -22.01 10.81
CA ASN A 64 -0.53 -22.82 11.14
C ASN A 64 -0.88 -24.31 11.20
N GLY A 65 0.14 -25.19 11.21
CA GLY A 65 -0.04 -26.62 11.22
C GLY A 65 -0.55 -27.20 12.54
N ALA A 66 -0.70 -26.38 13.60
CA ALA A 66 -1.14 -26.79 14.91
C ALA A 66 -2.63 -26.51 15.17
N GLY A 67 -3.39 -26.17 14.13
CA GLY A 67 -4.82 -25.90 14.23
C GLY A 67 -5.19 -24.49 14.66
N GLY A 68 -4.23 -23.57 14.75
CA GLY A 68 -4.44 -22.16 15.06
C GLY A 68 -4.06 -21.25 13.91
N TYR A 69 -4.06 -19.95 14.18
CA TYR A 69 -3.62 -18.93 13.23
C TYR A 69 -2.42 -18.18 13.80
N ASP A 70 -1.41 -17.99 12.98
CA ASP A 70 -0.36 -17.04 13.29
C ASP A 70 -0.86 -15.64 12.90
N PRO A 71 -0.84 -14.67 13.82
CA PRO A 71 -1.30 -13.33 13.47
C PRO A 71 -0.40 -12.70 12.41
N TYR A 72 -0.98 -11.83 11.59
CA TYR A 72 -0.21 -11.09 10.60
C TYR A 72 0.82 -10.21 11.30
N ASP A 73 2.09 -10.39 10.93
CA ASP A 73 3.20 -9.61 11.48
C ASP A 73 3.64 -8.57 10.46
N GLY A 74 3.16 -7.34 10.64
CA GLY A 74 3.48 -6.23 9.75
C GLY A 74 4.95 -5.81 9.82
N TYR A 75 5.61 -6.05 10.96
CA TYR A 75 7.03 -5.75 11.09
C TYR A 75 7.87 -6.67 10.24
N ALA A 76 7.57 -7.96 10.26
CA ALA A 76 8.25 -8.95 9.42
C ALA A 76 7.99 -8.69 7.95
N ALA A 77 6.75 -8.35 7.57
CA ALA A 77 6.39 -8.03 6.20
C ALA A 77 7.12 -6.77 5.70
N ALA A 78 7.27 -5.76 6.55
CA ALA A 78 7.99 -4.54 6.20
C ALA A 78 9.49 -4.80 6.01
N ASP A 79 10.10 -5.62 6.86
CA ASP A 79 11.51 -6.00 6.75
C ASP A 79 11.77 -6.78 5.46
N GLU A 80 10.90 -7.71 5.13
CA GLU A 80 10.98 -8.50 3.90
C GLU A 80 10.85 -7.60 2.65
N TYR A 81 9.92 -6.65 2.68
CA TYR A 81 9.75 -5.70 1.59
C TYR A 81 10.98 -4.79 1.43
N ALA A 82 11.54 -4.30 2.53
CA ALA A 82 12.75 -3.48 2.50
C ALA A 82 13.94 -4.24 1.91
N PHE A 83 14.06 -5.52 2.25
CA PHE A 83 15.10 -6.39 1.70
C PHE A 83 14.92 -6.57 0.18
N GLU A 84 13.69 -6.83 -0.27
CA GLU A 84 13.38 -6.95 -1.70
C GLU A 84 13.67 -5.67 -2.46
N CYS A 85 13.35 -4.51 -1.88
CA CYS A 85 13.64 -3.21 -2.47
C CYS A 85 15.15 -2.98 -2.62
N ALA A 86 15.93 -3.35 -1.61
CA ALA A 86 17.39 -3.24 -1.64
C ALA A 86 17.98 -4.14 -2.74
N GLU A 87 17.49 -5.36 -2.88
CA GLU A 87 17.92 -6.27 -3.94
C GLU A 87 17.61 -5.71 -5.34
N ARG A 88 16.43 -5.14 -5.52
CA ARG A 88 16.04 -4.53 -6.79
C ARG A 88 16.91 -3.33 -7.11
N ALA A 89 17.25 -2.51 -6.13
CA ALA A 89 18.12 -1.37 -6.31
C ALA A 89 19.53 -1.80 -6.74
N GLU A 90 20.09 -2.84 -6.11
CA GLU A 90 21.38 -3.40 -6.49
C GLU A 90 21.37 -3.94 -7.93
N LYS A 91 20.32 -4.64 -8.32
CA LYS A 91 20.16 -5.15 -9.68
C LYS A 91 20.09 -4.03 -10.71
N ARG A 92 19.40 -2.94 -10.40
CA ARG A 92 19.32 -1.76 -11.27
C ARG A 92 20.69 -1.13 -11.48
N ILE A 93 21.44 -0.95 -10.42
CA ILE A 93 22.79 -0.38 -10.46
C ILE A 93 23.70 -1.28 -11.32
N ALA A 94 23.63 -2.59 -11.12
CA ALA A 94 24.42 -3.54 -11.90
C ALA A 94 24.06 -3.50 -13.38
N VAL A 95 22.78 -3.42 -13.73
CA VAL A 95 22.31 -3.33 -15.12
C VAL A 95 22.77 -2.03 -15.77
N GLU A 96 22.66 -0.90 -15.07
CA GLU A 96 23.11 0.39 -15.58
C GLU A 96 24.62 0.43 -15.77
N ALA A 97 25.39 -0.11 -14.84
CA ALA A 97 26.83 -0.20 -14.96
C ALA A 97 27.24 -1.01 -16.20
N LYS A 98 26.55 -2.10 -16.47
CA LYS A 98 26.77 -2.92 -17.68
C LYS A 98 26.44 -2.15 -18.96
N LYS A 99 25.34 -1.39 -18.95
CA LYS A 99 24.95 -0.56 -20.10
C LYS A 99 25.98 0.52 -20.38
N GLN A 100 26.45 1.20 -19.35
CA GLN A 100 27.49 2.24 -19.52
C GLN A 100 28.82 1.68 -19.99
N ALA A 101 29.18 0.51 -19.47
CA ALA A 101 30.40 -0.18 -19.93
C ALA A 101 30.33 -0.56 -21.43
N LYS A 102 29.17 -0.99 -21.90
CA LYS A 102 28.94 -1.27 -23.31
C LYS A 102 29.02 -0.01 -24.18
N LEU A 103 28.45 1.10 -23.69
CA LEU A 103 28.49 2.37 -24.42
C LEU A 103 29.90 2.96 -24.46
N ALA A 104 30.68 2.77 -23.41
CA ALA A 104 32.05 3.24 -23.33
C ALA A 104 33.00 2.46 -24.29
N LYS A 105 32.66 1.23 -24.64
CA LYS A 105 33.44 0.39 -25.56
C LYS A 105 33.08 0.59 -27.04
N ALA A 106 31.98 1.26 -27.26
CA ALA A 106 31.57 1.62 -28.62
C ALA A 106 32.17 2.97 -29.03
#